data_6b84e6b8e501d7c0d5ea0bdc06f115ce
#
_entry.id   6b84e6b8e501d7c0d5ea0bdc06f115ce
#
_cell.length_a   1.000
_cell.length_b   1.000
_cell.length_c   1.000
_cell.angle_alpha   90.00
_cell.angle_beta   90.00
_cell.angle_gamma   90.00
#
_symmetry.space_group_name_H-M   'P 1'
#
loop_
_entity.id
_entity.type
_entity.pdbx_description
1 polymer ?
#
loop_
_entity_poly.entity_id
_entity_poly.type
_entity_poly.pdbx_seq_one_letter_code
_entity_poly.pdbx_strand_id
1 'polypeptide(L)'
;MGYDTLADFTPIMNYSGPFHGVVVPADSPYDTLDALIEGAKSGAVTYGTAGAMGGAHLAFASVAKDTGTILQHVPFDGASKATAAVLGGHVDAALVPAYRDLVQDGQLRLLGVLDGTKDPDFPDAPTLKEAGLAAEFPSIVGIMAPEGTDPAIIAKLESTFTEVASSDGFKTFMTDLSQPVRIMSGEDLAATIKENLAAYREIAKDLGN
;
A
#
# COMPACT_ATOMS: atom_id res chain seq x y z
N MET A 1 -11.11 -4.20 -15.51
CA MET A 1 -12.25 -4.47 -14.61
C MET A 1 -13.52 -4.07 -15.32
N GLY A 2 -14.65 -4.75 -15.07
CA GLY A 2 -15.92 -4.46 -15.77
C GLY A 2 -16.78 -3.37 -15.12
N TYR A 3 -16.19 -2.52 -14.25
CA TYR A 3 -16.90 -1.44 -13.55
C TYR A 3 -16.02 -0.18 -13.46
N ASP A 4 -16.65 0.97 -13.32
CA ASP A 4 -16.01 2.25 -12.98
C ASP A 4 -16.26 2.57 -11.50
N THR A 5 -15.20 2.73 -10.72
CA THR A 5 -15.28 2.85 -9.27
C THR A 5 -16.13 4.04 -8.81
N LEU A 6 -16.07 5.18 -9.50
CA LEU A 6 -16.80 6.39 -9.11
C LEU A 6 -18.07 6.63 -9.92
N ALA A 7 -18.28 5.89 -11.02
CA ALA A 7 -19.52 5.96 -11.79
C ALA A 7 -20.55 4.91 -11.31
N ASP A 8 -20.10 3.77 -10.80
CA ASP A 8 -20.96 2.67 -10.40
C ASP A 8 -21.18 2.59 -8.88
N PHE A 9 -20.38 3.35 -8.09
CA PHE A 9 -20.45 3.32 -6.63
C PHE A 9 -20.37 4.72 -6.01
N THR A 10 -21.10 4.89 -4.90
CA THR A 10 -21.05 6.08 -4.04
C THR A 10 -20.19 5.76 -2.80
N PRO A 11 -19.05 6.43 -2.59
CA PRO A 11 -18.25 6.27 -1.38
C PRO A 11 -19.01 6.70 -0.13
N ILE A 12 -18.91 5.89 0.94
CA ILE A 12 -19.54 6.17 2.23
C ILE A 12 -18.50 6.66 3.22
N MET A 13 -17.43 5.91 3.41
CA MET A 13 -16.30 6.31 4.25
C MET A 13 -15.07 5.42 4.01
N ASN A 14 -13.90 5.94 4.35
CA ASN A 14 -12.72 5.13 4.62
C ASN A 14 -12.58 4.88 6.12
N TYR A 15 -12.18 3.68 6.53
CA TYR A 15 -11.98 3.36 7.95
C TYR A 15 -10.57 2.84 8.27
N SER A 16 -9.81 2.44 7.27
CA SER A 16 -8.45 1.90 7.43
C SER A 16 -7.59 2.15 6.20
N GLY A 17 -6.33 1.78 6.28
CA GLY A 17 -5.37 1.80 5.19
C GLY A 17 -4.05 1.23 5.71
N PRO A 18 -3.83 -0.10 5.55
CA PRO A 18 -2.62 -0.74 6.05
C PRO A 18 -1.37 -0.15 5.40
N PHE A 19 -0.34 0.03 6.21
CA PHE A 19 0.98 0.38 5.69
C PHE A 19 1.51 -0.76 4.81
N HIS A 20 2.11 -0.43 3.67
CA HIS A 20 2.86 -1.38 2.86
C HIS A 20 4.34 -1.16 3.08
N GLY A 21 5.01 -2.16 3.64
CA GLY A 21 6.45 -2.14 3.85
C GLY A 21 7.20 -2.62 2.62
N VAL A 22 8.33 -1.98 2.32
CA VAL A 22 9.37 -2.55 1.48
C VAL A 22 10.24 -3.40 2.38
N VAL A 23 10.09 -4.72 2.26
CA VAL A 23 10.79 -5.68 3.13
C VAL A 23 11.73 -6.57 2.33
N VAL A 24 12.82 -6.97 2.98
CA VAL A 24 13.81 -7.91 2.47
C VAL A 24 14.07 -9.00 3.52
N PRO A 25 14.67 -10.17 3.18
CA PRO A 25 15.15 -11.12 4.17
C PRO A 25 16.08 -10.45 5.19
N ALA A 26 16.10 -10.90 6.44
CA ALA A 26 16.91 -10.30 7.48
C ALA A 26 18.43 -10.36 7.19
N ASP A 27 18.87 -11.36 6.44
CA ASP A 27 20.25 -11.57 5.97
C ASP A 27 20.53 -10.97 4.58
N SER A 28 19.57 -10.21 4.02
CA SER A 28 19.75 -9.53 2.74
C SER A 28 20.96 -8.58 2.77
N PRO A 29 21.69 -8.45 1.65
CA PRO A 29 22.76 -7.46 1.52
C PRO A 29 22.24 -6.01 1.52
N TYR A 30 20.93 -5.82 1.38
CA TYR A 30 20.29 -4.51 1.37
C TYR A 30 19.81 -4.16 2.78
N ASP A 31 20.43 -3.16 3.40
CA ASP A 31 20.11 -2.70 4.76
C ASP A 31 19.30 -1.40 4.77
N THR A 32 19.22 -0.71 3.63
CA THR A 32 18.46 0.54 3.44
C THR A 32 17.75 0.54 2.08
N LEU A 33 16.79 1.46 1.90
CA LEU A 33 16.18 1.72 0.58
C LEU A 33 17.25 2.14 -0.44
N ASP A 34 18.17 3.00 -0.05
CA ASP A 34 19.25 3.47 -0.92
C ASP A 34 20.12 2.30 -1.39
N ALA A 35 20.49 1.37 -0.49
CA ALA A 35 21.27 0.19 -0.85
C ALA A 35 20.51 -0.72 -1.83
N LEU A 36 19.20 -0.89 -1.68
CA LEU A 36 18.35 -1.63 -2.61
C LEU A 36 18.34 -0.97 -4.00
N ILE A 37 18.16 0.36 -4.05
CA ILE A 37 18.15 1.13 -5.29
C ILE A 37 19.53 1.13 -5.97
N GLU A 38 20.61 1.29 -5.23
CA GLU A 38 21.98 1.18 -5.77
C GLU A 38 22.27 -0.24 -6.30
N GLY A 39 21.81 -1.27 -5.61
CA GLY A 39 21.87 -2.66 -6.10
C GLY A 39 21.14 -2.80 -7.44
N ALA A 40 19.98 -2.21 -7.58
CA ALA A 40 19.17 -2.23 -8.80
C ALA A 40 19.76 -1.41 -9.96
N LYS A 41 20.74 -0.51 -9.73
CA LYS A 41 21.52 0.15 -10.79
C LYS A 41 22.58 -0.76 -11.40
N SER A 42 23.12 -1.67 -10.60
CA SER A 42 24.21 -2.57 -11.01
C SER A 42 23.71 -3.92 -11.54
N GLY A 43 22.46 -4.28 -11.27
CA GLY A 43 21.83 -5.53 -11.70
C GLY A 43 20.33 -5.51 -11.44
N ALA A 44 19.63 -6.54 -11.92
CA ALA A 44 18.20 -6.66 -11.66
C ALA A 44 17.94 -7.05 -10.21
N VAL A 45 17.09 -6.28 -9.52
CA VAL A 45 16.53 -6.62 -8.21
C VAL A 45 15.09 -7.08 -8.41
N THR A 46 14.76 -8.27 -7.94
CA THR A 46 13.41 -8.83 -8.02
C THR A 46 12.56 -8.39 -6.83
N TYR A 47 11.29 -8.02 -7.08
CA TYR A 47 10.37 -7.71 -5.99
C TYR A 47 8.98 -8.30 -6.19
N GLY A 48 8.41 -8.81 -5.10
CA GLY A 48 7.08 -9.42 -5.05
C GLY A 48 6.00 -8.46 -4.60
N THR A 49 4.82 -8.53 -5.22
CA THR A 49 3.60 -7.86 -4.76
C THR A 49 2.37 -8.76 -4.85
N ALA A 50 1.26 -8.33 -4.24
CA ALA A 50 -0.04 -9.02 -4.27
C ALA A 50 -0.79 -8.91 -5.61
N GLY A 51 -0.08 -8.92 -6.73
CA GLY A 51 -0.65 -8.86 -8.08
C GLY A 51 -0.04 -7.78 -8.96
N ALA A 52 -0.33 -7.88 -10.25
CA ALA A 52 0.08 -6.87 -11.23
C ALA A 52 -0.87 -5.68 -11.23
N MET A 53 -0.36 -4.48 -11.59
CA MET A 53 -1.10 -3.23 -11.75
C MET A 53 -1.79 -2.72 -10.46
N GLY A 54 -1.45 -3.27 -9.29
CA GLY A 54 -1.84 -2.72 -8.00
C GLY A 54 -0.92 -1.57 -7.56
N GLY A 55 -1.35 -0.79 -6.54
CA GLY A 55 -0.61 0.38 -6.06
C GLY A 55 0.86 0.10 -5.71
N ALA A 56 1.15 -1.00 -5.03
CA ALA A 56 2.51 -1.40 -4.69
C ALA A 56 3.39 -1.67 -5.92
N HIS A 57 2.83 -2.34 -6.97
CA HIS A 57 3.55 -2.52 -8.23
C HIS A 57 3.82 -1.18 -8.91
N LEU A 58 2.79 -0.34 -9.04
CA LEU A 58 2.91 0.96 -9.71
C LEU A 58 3.88 1.89 -8.97
N ALA A 59 3.92 1.85 -7.63
CA ALA A 59 4.88 2.60 -6.83
C ALA A 59 6.32 2.27 -7.22
N PHE A 60 6.68 0.99 -7.22
CA PHE A 60 8.05 0.58 -7.57
C PHE A 60 8.36 0.71 -9.05
N ALA A 61 7.37 0.60 -9.93
CA ALA A 61 7.54 0.92 -11.34
C ALA A 61 7.87 2.41 -11.55
N SER A 62 7.22 3.31 -10.79
CA SER A 62 7.57 4.73 -10.77
C SER A 62 9.00 4.95 -10.25
N VAL A 63 9.35 4.32 -9.13
CA VAL A 63 10.72 4.39 -8.59
C VAL A 63 11.75 3.91 -9.61
N ALA A 64 11.51 2.77 -10.28
CA ALA A 64 12.41 2.25 -11.30
C ALA A 64 12.63 3.24 -12.45
N LYS A 65 11.54 3.88 -12.91
CA LYS A 65 11.58 4.90 -13.96
C LYS A 65 12.38 6.12 -13.52
N ASP A 66 12.08 6.67 -12.34
CA ASP A 66 12.67 7.92 -11.86
C ASP A 66 14.16 7.76 -11.51
N THR A 67 14.56 6.59 -11.06
CA THR A 67 15.95 6.27 -10.68
C THR A 67 16.76 5.63 -11.80
N GLY A 68 16.12 5.22 -12.91
CA GLY A 68 16.76 4.49 -14.00
C GLY A 68 17.27 3.11 -13.61
N THR A 69 16.63 2.46 -12.62
CA THR A 69 17.02 1.16 -12.08
C THR A 69 16.25 0.00 -12.71
N ILE A 70 16.76 -1.23 -12.54
CA ILE A 70 16.10 -2.46 -13.00
C ILE A 70 15.44 -3.14 -11.81
N LEU A 71 14.20 -2.73 -11.51
CA LEU A 71 13.33 -3.38 -10.52
C LEU A 71 12.40 -4.34 -11.24
N GLN A 72 12.67 -5.65 -11.13
CA GLN A 72 11.92 -6.69 -11.83
C GLN A 72 10.74 -7.18 -10.98
N HIS A 73 9.53 -6.86 -11.43
CA HIS A 73 8.29 -7.23 -10.74
C HIS A 73 7.95 -8.71 -10.91
N VAL A 74 7.60 -9.35 -9.79
CA VAL A 74 7.06 -10.71 -9.72
C VAL A 74 5.68 -10.67 -9.07
N PRO A 75 4.58 -10.79 -9.84
CA PRO A 75 3.22 -10.78 -9.29
C PRO A 75 2.87 -12.10 -8.62
N PHE A 76 2.24 -12.04 -7.45
CA PHE A 76 1.71 -13.20 -6.72
C PHE A 76 0.20 -13.07 -6.52
N ASP A 77 -0.51 -14.20 -6.36
CA ASP A 77 -1.94 -14.22 -6.02
C ASP A 77 -2.13 -13.89 -4.53
N GLY A 78 -1.93 -12.63 -4.17
CA GLY A 78 -2.11 -12.11 -2.81
C GLY A 78 -0.82 -11.91 -2.02
N ALA A 79 -0.93 -11.06 -0.98
CA ALA A 79 0.19 -10.62 -0.17
C ALA A 79 0.89 -11.77 0.57
N SER A 80 0.15 -12.76 1.06
CA SER A 80 0.74 -13.90 1.79
C SER A 80 1.71 -14.71 0.94
N LYS A 81 1.42 -14.87 -0.37
CA LYS A 81 2.35 -15.56 -1.29
C LYS A 81 3.60 -14.72 -1.57
N ALA A 82 3.45 -13.40 -1.71
CA ALA A 82 4.59 -12.49 -1.87
C ALA A 82 5.47 -12.49 -0.61
N THR A 83 4.86 -12.48 0.59
CA THR A 83 5.58 -12.59 1.86
C THR A 83 6.34 -13.92 1.98
N ALA A 84 5.70 -15.05 1.62
CA ALA A 84 6.36 -16.35 1.63
C ALA A 84 7.53 -16.40 0.63
N ALA A 85 7.39 -15.75 -0.53
CA ALA A 85 8.44 -15.71 -1.54
C ALA A 85 9.68 -14.93 -1.07
N VAL A 86 9.52 -13.78 -0.40
CA VAL A 86 10.65 -13.02 0.14
C VAL A 86 11.29 -13.74 1.31
N LEU A 87 10.51 -14.36 2.20
CA LEU A 87 11.04 -15.19 3.29
C LEU A 87 11.86 -16.40 2.78
N GLY A 88 11.43 -16.97 1.65
CA GLY A 88 12.12 -18.09 1.01
C GLY A 88 13.28 -17.69 0.10
N GLY A 89 13.59 -16.40 -0.04
CA GLY A 89 14.66 -15.92 -0.94
C GLY A 89 14.35 -16.12 -2.43
N HIS A 90 13.06 -16.26 -2.79
CA HIS A 90 12.63 -16.40 -4.21
C HIS A 90 12.51 -15.05 -4.91
N VAL A 91 12.45 -13.97 -4.16
CA VAL A 91 12.56 -12.57 -4.59
C VAL A 91 13.43 -11.82 -3.59
N ASP A 92 14.14 -10.78 -4.06
CA ASP A 92 15.06 -10.00 -3.23
C ASP A 92 14.31 -9.10 -2.24
N ALA A 93 13.14 -8.60 -2.62
CA ALA A 93 12.28 -7.74 -1.80
C ALA A 93 10.80 -8.09 -1.99
N ALA A 94 9.95 -7.60 -1.07
CA ALA A 94 8.49 -7.62 -1.27
C ALA A 94 7.86 -6.32 -0.75
N LEU A 95 6.74 -5.94 -1.38
CA LEU A 95 5.92 -4.80 -0.96
C LEU A 95 4.60 -5.36 -0.45
N VAL A 96 4.51 -5.48 0.88
CA VAL A 96 3.43 -6.21 1.55
C VAL A 96 2.92 -5.48 2.80
N PRO A 97 1.64 -5.66 3.18
CA PRO A 97 1.07 -4.99 4.35
C PRO A 97 1.33 -5.75 5.67
N ALA A 98 1.49 -7.07 5.64
CA ALA A 98 1.62 -7.89 6.85
C ALA A 98 3.09 -8.22 7.13
N TYR A 99 3.87 -7.24 7.54
CA TYR A 99 5.30 -7.39 7.81
C TYR A 99 5.69 -7.25 9.28
N ARG A 100 4.83 -6.66 10.11
CA ARG A 100 5.14 -6.28 11.50
C ARG A 100 5.77 -7.41 12.31
N ASP A 101 5.06 -8.52 12.48
CA ASP A 101 5.52 -9.64 13.30
C ASP A 101 6.83 -10.22 12.76
N LEU A 102 6.92 -10.35 11.43
CA LEU A 102 8.11 -10.90 10.77
C LEU A 102 9.35 -10.01 10.94
N VAL A 103 9.17 -8.70 11.00
CA VAL A 103 10.26 -7.75 11.27
C VAL A 103 10.64 -7.78 12.76
N GLN A 104 9.65 -7.81 13.67
CA GLN A 104 9.90 -7.93 15.10
C GLN A 104 10.59 -9.24 15.49
N ASP A 105 10.22 -10.34 14.82
CA ASP A 105 10.85 -11.66 14.98
C ASP A 105 12.22 -11.78 14.29
N GLY A 106 12.67 -10.72 13.60
CA GLY A 106 13.97 -10.71 12.92
C GLY A 106 14.04 -11.63 11.69
N GLN A 107 12.92 -11.99 11.09
CA GLN A 107 12.86 -12.80 9.87
C GLN A 107 12.97 -11.92 8.63
N LEU A 108 12.40 -10.72 8.67
CA LEU A 108 12.48 -9.70 7.63
C LEU A 108 13.11 -8.42 8.18
N ARG A 109 13.62 -7.58 7.28
CA ARG A 109 14.04 -6.21 7.55
C ARG A 109 13.13 -5.27 6.78
N LEU A 110 12.59 -4.26 7.46
CA LEU A 110 11.82 -3.17 6.86
C LEU A 110 12.79 -2.08 6.39
N LEU A 111 12.81 -1.80 5.09
CA LEU A 111 13.64 -0.75 4.51
C LEU A 111 12.93 0.60 4.45
N GLY A 112 11.61 0.59 4.37
CA GLY A 112 10.76 1.78 4.32
C GLY A 112 9.31 1.45 4.04
N VAL A 113 8.46 2.48 4.00
CA VAL A 113 7.01 2.34 3.77
C VAL A 113 6.56 3.16 2.55
N LEU A 114 5.54 2.63 1.85
CA LEU A 114 4.98 3.27 0.65
C LEU A 114 4.00 4.40 1.00
N ASP A 115 3.61 4.50 2.25
CA ASP A 115 2.63 5.47 2.73
C ASP A 115 3.24 6.89 2.82
N GLY A 116 2.41 7.93 2.77
CA GLY A 116 2.83 9.31 2.97
C GLY A 116 3.25 9.65 4.39
N THR A 117 3.00 8.74 5.34
CA THR A 117 3.37 8.85 6.74
C THR A 117 4.12 7.61 7.19
N LYS A 118 5.00 7.75 8.18
CA LYS A 118 5.71 6.63 8.81
C LYS A 118 4.75 5.67 9.52
N ASP A 119 5.11 4.40 9.53
CA ASP A 119 4.46 3.43 10.42
C ASP A 119 4.85 3.75 11.87
N PRO A 120 3.89 4.02 12.77
CA PRO A 120 4.18 4.37 14.16
C PRO A 120 4.89 3.26 14.95
N ASP A 121 4.78 2.00 14.51
CA ASP A 121 5.49 0.89 15.14
C ASP A 121 6.93 0.74 14.67
N PHE A 122 7.29 1.42 13.57
CA PHE A 122 8.63 1.45 12.99
C PHE A 122 9.04 2.88 12.64
N PRO A 123 9.16 3.78 13.64
CA PRO A 123 9.40 5.21 13.41
C PRO A 123 10.75 5.52 12.74
N ASP A 124 11.70 4.59 12.79
CA ASP A 124 13.00 4.72 12.15
C ASP A 124 12.96 4.36 10.65
N ALA A 125 11.95 3.59 10.20
CA ALA A 125 11.79 3.29 8.79
C ALA A 125 11.29 4.53 8.03
N PRO A 126 12.00 4.99 6.98
CA PRO A 126 11.58 6.15 6.20
C PRO A 126 10.35 5.84 5.35
N THR A 127 9.60 6.87 4.98
CA THR A 127 8.72 6.79 3.82
C THR A 127 9.56 6.82 2.53
N LEU A 128 9.03 6.33 1.42
CA LEU A 128 9.72 6.45 0.12
C LEU A 128 10.06 7.91 -0.19
N LYS A 129 9.17 8.83 0.15
CA LYS A 129 9.35 10.26 -0.07
C LYS A 129 10.51 10.84 0.76
N GLU A 130 10.64 10.45 2.03
CA GLU A 130 11.79 10.85 2.88
C GLU A 130 13.11 10.29 2.36
N ALA A 131 13.09 9.13 1.71
CA ALA A 131 14.24 8.55 0.99
C ALA A 131 14.48 9.18 -0.40
N GLY A 132 13.76 10.27 -0.76
CA GLY A 132 13.95 10.95 -2.04
C GLY A 132 13.31 10.24 -3.24
N LEU A 133 12.50 9.21 -3.02
CA LEU A 133 11.80 8.47 -4.06
C LEU A 133 10.40 9.07 -4.25
N ALA A 134 10.06 9.46 -5.48
CA ALA A 134 8.82 10.20 -5.79
C ALA A 134 7.54 9.34 -5.82
N ALA A 135 7.49 8.26 -5.04
CA ALA A 135 6.36 7.35 -4.99
C ALA A 135 5.66 7.42 -3.63
N GLU A 136 4.38 7.75 -3.66
CA GLU A 136 3.50 7.75 -2.50
C GLU A 136 2.19 7.06 -2.87
N PHE A 137 1.89 5.93 -2.23
CA PHE A 137 0.70 5.14 -2.53
C PHE A 137 0.00 4.73 -1.24
N PRO A 138 -0.73 5.65 -0.61
CA PRO A 138 -1.49 5.34 0.60
C PRO A 138 -2.55 4.29 0.29
N SER A 139 -2.57 3.24 1.09
CA SER A 139 -3.64 2.25 1.03
C SER A 139 -4.92 2.82 1.60
N ILE A 140 -6.04 2.50 0.97
CA ILE A 140 -7.39 2.86 1.43
C ILE A 140 -8.23 1.60 1.57
N VAL A 141 -9.01 1.52 2.65
CA VAL A 141 -10.00 0.46 2.91
C VAL A 141 -11.31 1.13 3.26
N GLY A 142 -12.13 1.31 2.24
CA GLY A 142 -13.37 2.07 2.32
C GLY A 142 -14.63 1.20 2.16
N ILE A 143 -15.75 1.79 2.54
CA ILE A 143 -17.09 1.25 2.32
C ILE A 143 -17.76 2.09 1.24
N MET A 144 -18.39 1.42 0.30
CA MET A 144 -19.10 2.04 -0.82
C MET A 144 -20.49 1.43 -0.95
N ALA A 145 -21.45 2.19 -1.46
CA ALA A 145 -22.78 1.73 -1.86
C ALA A 145 -22.90 1.75 -3.40
N PRO A 146 -23.82 1.00 -3.99
CA PRO A 146 -24.16 1.15 -5.39
C PRO A 146 -24.59 2.59 -5.73
N GLU A 147 -24.24 3.08 -6.92
CA GLU A 147 -24.70 4.37 -7.41
C GLU A 147 -26.25 4.43 -7.44
N GLY A 148 -26.80 5.61 -7.15
CA GLY A 148 -28.26 5.79 -7.02
C GLY A 148 -28.85 5.35 -5.70
N THR A 149 -28.04 4.94 -4.71
CA THR A 149 -28.51 4.72 -3.34
C THR A 149 -29.03 6.05 -2.75
N ASP A 150 -30.21 6.00 -2.10
CA ASP A 150 -30.85 7.18 -1.50
C ASP A 150 -29.85 7.97 -0.64
N PRO A 151 -29.69 9.28 -0.85
CA PRO A 151 -28.76 10.11 -0.07
C PRO A 151 -29.00 10.06 1.45
N ALA A 152 -30.26 9.88 1.89
CA ALA A 152 -30.56 9.74 3.32
C ALA A 152 -30.01 8.43 3.89
N ILE A 153 -29.98 7.36 3.08
CA ILE A 153 -29.36 6.10 3.45
C ILE A 153 -27.84 6.26 3.54
N ILE A 154 -27.22 6.89 2.53
CA ILE A 154 -25.78 7.18 2.52
C ILE A 154 -25.37 7.96 3.77
N ALA A 155 -26.05 9.07 4.05
CA ALA A 155 -25.75 9.89 5.24
C ALA A 155 -25.91 9.11 6.55
N LYS A 156 -26.95 8.25 6.64
CA LYS A 156 -27.15 7.40 7.84
C LYS A 156 -26.03 6.37 7.99
N LEU A 157 -25.63 5.71 6.90
CA LEU A 157 -24.52 4.75 6.92
C LEU A 157 -23.20 5.43 7.29
N GLU A 158 -22.86 6.55 6.67
CA GLU A 158 -21.66 7.31 6.96
C GLU A 158 -21.59 7.71 8.44
N SER A 159 -22.67 8.31 8.98
CA SER A 159 -22.69 8.70 10.40
C SER A 159 -22.54 7.53 11.34
N THR A 160 -23.24 6.40 11.05
CA THR A 160 -23.20 5.22 11.89
C THR A 160 -21.84 4.52 11.86
N PHE A 161 -21.26 4.34 10.67
CA PHE A 161 -19.95 3.71 10.55
C PHE A 161 -18.83 4.59 11.12
N THR A 162 -18.93 5.92 10.98
CA THR A 162 -17.98 6.85 11.61
C THR A 162 -18.03 6.78 13.14
N GLU A 163 -19.23 6.69 13.72
CA GLU A 163 -19.41 6.48 15.17
C GLU A 163 -18.74 5.18 15.61
N VAL A 164 -19.01 4.07 14.92
CA VAL A 164 -18.41 2.76 15.21
C VAL A 164 -16.89 2.81 15.09
N ALA A 165 -16.38 3.34 13.97
CA ALA A 165 -14.94 3.42 13.70
C ALA A 165 -14.19 4.33 14.69
N SER A 166 -14.88 5.29 15.29
CA SER A 166 -14.34 6.19 16.31
C SER A 166 -14.35 5.59 17.71
N SER A 167 -15.08 4.49 17.94
CA SER A 167 -15.23 3.86 19.26
C SER A 167 -13.92 3.21 19.73
N ASP A 168 -13.71 3.18 21.05
CA ASP A 168 -12.54 2.54 21.64
C ASP A 168 -12.52 1.02 21.36
N GLY A 169 -13.69 0.38 21.31
CA GLY A 169 -13.80 -1.05 20.98
C GLY A 169 -13.30 -1.33 19.56
N PHE A 170 -13.66 -0.51 18.57
CA PHE A 170 -13.17 -0.67 17.21
C PHE A 170 -11.67 -0.39 17.09
N LYS A 171 -11.18 0.66 17.76
CA LYS A 171 -9.74 0.97 17.78
C LYS A 171 -8.92 -0.17 18.37
N THR A 172 -9.36 -0.74 19.51
CA THR A 172 -8.71 -1.91 20.12
C THR A 172 -8.70 -3.09 19.15
N PHE A 173 -9.85 -3.42 18.55
CA PHE A 173 -9.96 -4.49 17.56
C PHE A 173 -9.01 -4.30 16.36
N MET A 174 -8.90 -3.07 15.83
CA MET A 174 -8.00 -2.76 14.73
C MET A 174 -6.53 -2.84 15.14
N THR A 175 -6.20 -2.45 16.37
CA THR A 175 -4.86 -2.60 16.95
C THR A 175 -4.46 -4.07 17.05
N ASP A 176 -5.36 -4.94 17.54
CA ASP A 176 -5.12 -6.39 17.63
C ASP A 176 -4.88 -7.03 16.25
N LEU A 177 -5.45 -6.44 15.19
CA LEU A 177 -5.21 -6.84 13.80
C LEU A 177 -3.99 -6.17 13.16
N SER A 178 -3.24 -5.35 13.89
CA SER A 178 -2.14 -4.53 13.36
C SER A 178 -2.57 -3.63 12.18
N GLN A 179 -3.80 -3.11 12.24
CA GLN A 179 -4.40 -2.25 11.23
C GLN A 179 -4.59 -0.83 11.75
N PRO A 180 -4.12 0.21 11.04
CA PRO A 180 -4.38 1.59 11.45
C PRO A 180 -5.86 1.95 11.23
N VAL A 181 -6.42 2.75 12.15
CA VAL A 181 -7.71 3.40 11.92
C VAL A 181 -7.46 4.73 11.21
N ARG A 182 -8.04 4.89 10.01
CA ARG A 182 -7.93 6.09 9.18
C ARG A 182 -9.31 6.48 8.68
N ILE A 183 -9.95 7.41 9.37
CA ILE A 183 -11.31 7.85 9.04
C ILE A 183 -11.25 8.99 8.03
N MET A 184 -11.93 8.79 6.88
CA MET A 184 -12.22 9.85 5.90
C MET A 184 -13.71 9.83 5.61
N SER A 185 -14.29 10.98 5.33
CA SER A 185 -15.66 11.10 4.82
C SER A 185 -15.83 10.45 3.45
N GLY A 186 -17.06 10.18 3.02
CA GLY A 186 -17.32 9.72 1.67
C GLY A 186 -16.82 10.69 0.60
N GLU A 187 -16.92 11.99 0.84
CA GLU A 187 -16.41 13.05 -0.05
C GLU A 187 -14.88 13.00 -0.17
N ASP A 188 -14.16 12.95 0.96
CA ASP A 188 -12.68 12.85 0.97
C ASP A 188 -12.21 11.55 0.34
N LEU A 189 -12.91 10.44 0.57
CA LEU A 189 -12.63 9.15 -0.06
C LEU A 189 -12.79 9.22 -1.58
N ALA A 190 -13.87 9.86 -2.07
CA ALA A 190 -14.08 10.07 -3.51
C ALA A 190 -12.95 10.89 -4.13
N ALA A 191 -12.54 11.98 -3.47
CA ALA A 191 -11.42 12.81 -3.92
C ALA A 191 -10.11 12.01 -3.98
N THR A 192 -9.79 11.26 -2.92
CA THR A 192 -8.60 10.40 -2.85
C THR A 192 -8.59 9.33 -3.94
N ILE A 193 -9.73 8.66 -4.17
CA ILE A 193 -9.85 7.67 -5.25
C ILE A 193 -9.58 8.31 -6.62
N LYS A 194 -10.14 9.49 -6.86
CA LYS A 194 -9.97 10.20 -8.14
C LYS A 194 -8.51 10.58 -8.37
N GLU A 195 -7.82 11.09 -7.37
CA GLU A 195 -6.40 11.45 -7.43
C GLU A 195 -5.53 10.21 -7.68
N ASN A 196 -5.76 9.13 -6.91
CA ASN A 196 -5.03 7.87 -7.06
C ASN A 196 -5.23 7.27 -8.45
N LEU A 197 -6.46 7.25 -8.97
CA LEU A 197 -6.75 6.74 -10.31
C LEU A 197 -6.05 7.55 -11.40
N ALA A 198 -5.96 8.89 -11.26
CA ALA A 198 -5.24 9.73 -12.20
C ALA A 198 -3.74 9.40 -12.21
N ALA A 199 -3.11 9.31 -11.02
CA ALA A 199 -1.70 8.94 -10.87
C ALA A 199 -1.41 7.54 -11.43
N TYR A 200 -2.24 6.56 -11.10
CA TYR A 200 -2.09 5.17 -11.57
C TYR A 200 -2.19 5.06 -13.09
N ARG A 201 -3.11 5.80 -13.71
CA ARG A 201 -3.28 5.82 -15.17
C ARG A 201 -2.04 6.39 -15.88
N GLU A 202 -1.42 7.42 -15.33
CA GLU A 202 -0.18 7.98 -15.90
C GLU A 202 0.98 6.97 -15.82
N ILE A 203 1.19 6.35 -14.66
CA ILE A 203 2.24 5.33 -14.49
C ILE A 203 1.98 4.11 -15.39
N ALA A 204 0.72 3.67 -15.48
CA ALA A 204 0.35 2.52 -16.30
C ALA A 204 0.61 2.75 -17.80
N LYS A 205 0.41 3.97 -18.33
CA LYS A 205 0.77 4.30 -19.72
C LYS A 205 2.26 4.13 -19.98
N ASP A 206 3.11 4.52 -19.03
CA ASP A 206 4.55 4.40 -19.13
C ASP A 206 5.02 2.94 -19.12
N LEU A 207 4.25 2.03 -18.53
CA LEU A 207 4.52 0.59 -18.54
C LEU A 207 4.05 -0.11 -19.83
N GLY A 208 3.51 0.62 -20.81
CA GLY A 208 3.12 0.11 -22.12
C GLY A 208 1.77 -0.59 -22.14
N ASN A 209 0.87 -0.25 -21.21
CA ASN A 209 -0.53 -0.71 -21.16
C ASN A 209 -1.52 0.43 -21.39
#